data_c6d05d09c69bad108aac34a6619ae616
#
_entry.id   c6d05d09c69bad108aac34a6619ae616
#
_cell.length_a   1.000
_cell.length_b   1.000
_cell.length_c   1.000
_cell.angle_alpha   90.00
_cell.angle_beta   90.00
_cell.angle_gamma   90.00
#
_symmetry.space_group_name_H-M   'P 1'
#
loop_
_entity.id
_entity.type
_entity.pdbx_description
1 polymer ?
#
loop_
_entity_poly.entity_id
_entity_poly.type
_entity_poly.pdbx_seq_one_letter_code
_entity_poly.pdbx_strand_id
1 'polypeptide(L)'
;MFPILHVADLPETAALVHPAVLVGSWFGSGLVEPLRAGLAVASVLPLAVLLSSRSPMVLIVATLLVGGAGTWAAQVWESLVLIKDDRRIVVDEVAGFLIGMLLIGRTGWMAGGCFAAAFLALDRLKPWPFDQVEGFHGGLGVMLDDIAVAVPLGILTLLIVAARRRSARSERPS
;
A
#
# COMPACT_ATOMS: atom_id res chain seq x y z
N MET A 1 9.21 -1.13 26.54
CA MET A 1 10.02 -2.20 25.96
C MET A 1 9.81 -2.09 24.45
N PHE A 2 10.83 -1.72 23.69
CA PHE A 2 10.69 -1.63 22.22
C PHE A 2 10.51 -3.04 21.67
N PRO A 3 9.59 -3.26 20.72
CA PRO A 3 9.45 -4.57 20.06
C PRO A 3 10.77 -4.94 19.38
N ILE A 4 11.29 -6.10 19.71
CA ILE A 4 12.51 -6.62 19.08
C ILE A 4 12.14 -6.98 17.63
N LEU A 5 12.94 -6.49 16.68
CA LEU A 5 12.79 -6.85 15.28
C LEU A 5 13.02 -8.36 15.13
N HIS A 6 12.06 -9.07 14.54
CA HIS A 6 12.18 -10.50 14.27
C HIS A 6 11.51 -10.87 12.94
N VAL A 7 11.89 -12.01 12.40
CA VAL A 7 11.29 -12.55 11.18
C VAL A 7 10.21 -13.55 11.58
N ALA A 8 8.99 -13.35 11.05
CA ALA A 8 7.87 -14.24 11.33
C ALA A 8 8.06 -15.58 10.63
N ASP A 9 7.76 -16.66 11.33
CA ASP A 9 7.83 -18.01 10.78
C ASP A 9 6.77 -18.25 9.71
N LEU A 10 7.14 -18.99 8.66
CA LEU A 10 6.25 -19.48 7.64
C LEU A 10 5.96 -20.97 7.89
N PRO A 11 4.72 -21.45 7.70
CA PRO A 11 4.45 -22.87 7.71
C PRO A 11 5.21 -23.56 6.54
N GLU A 12 5.52 -24.84 6.71
CA GLU A 12 6.27 -25.62 5.70
C GLU A 12 5.61 -25.59 4.31
N THR A 13 4.27 -25.47 4.28
CA THR A 13 3.47 -25.36 3.04
C THR A 13 3.65 -24.02 2.31
N ALA A 14 4.18 -23.00 2.97
CA ALA A 14 4.31 -21.65 2.45
C ALA A 14 5.78 -21.17 2.48
N ALA A 15 6.66 -21.94 1.87
CA ALA A 15 8.07 -21.56 1.78
C ALA A 15 8.26 -20.22 1.04
N LEU A 16 9.19 -19.39 1.47
CA LEU A 16 9.49 -18.08 0.87
C LEU A 16 9.82 -18.15 -0.62
N VAL A 17 10.32 -19.27 -1.11
CA VAL A 17 10.60 -19.50 -2.54
C VAL A 17 9.33 -19.70 -3.37
N HIS A 18 8.16 -19.90 -2.75
CA HIS A 18 6.90 -20.02 -3.48
C HIS A 18 6.53 -18.63 -4.07
N PRO A 19 6.23 -18.52 -5.37
CA PRO A 19 6.00 -17.22 -6.02
C PRO A 19 4.91 -16.37 -5.35
N ALA A 20 3.81 -17.00 -4.91
CA ALA A 20 2.74 -16.28 -4.21
C ALA A 20 3.17 -15.75 -2.84
N VAL A 21 4.04 -16.49 -2.12
CA VAL A 21 4.59 -16.06 -0.83
C VAL A 21 5.57 -14.90 -1.05
N LEU A 22 6.41 -14.99 -2.06
CA LEU A 22 7.36 -13.93 -2.41
C LEU A 22 6.65 -12.63 -2.82
N VAL A 23 5.62 -12.73 -3.65
CA VAL A 23 4.82 -11.57 -4.09
C VAL A 23 3.97 -11.04 -2.94
N GLY A 24 3.23 -11.91 -2.25
CA GLY A 24 2.33 -11.52 -1.16
C GLY A 24 3.05 -10.84 0.00
N SER A 25 4.22 -11.38 0.39
CA SER A 25 5.06 -10.76 1.42
C SER A 25 5.89 -9.57 0.92
N TRP A 26 5.71 -9.15 -0.31
CA TRP A 26 6.53 -8.11 -0.96
C TRP A 26 8.02 -8.36 -0.75
N PHE A 27 8.48 -9.46 -1.34
CA PHE A 27 9.88 -9.90 -1.28
C PHE A 27 10.40 -10.14 0.16
N GLY A 28 9.51 -10.61 1.04
CA GLY A 28 9.83 -10.95 2.43
C GLY A 28 9.69 -9.80 3.43
N SER A 29 9.37 -8.56 2.99
CA SER A 29 9.17 -7.44 3.91
C SER A 29 8.01 -7.70 4.89
N GLY A 30 6.95 -8.39 4.46
CA GLY A 30 5.83 -8.80 5.29
C GLY A 30 6.18 -9.76 6.42
N LEU A 31 7.37 -10.36 6.39
CA LEU A 31 7.86 -11.25 7.46
C LEU A 31 8.60 -10.49 8.57
N VAL A 32 8.93 -9.22 8.36
CA VAL A 32 9.77 -8.43 9.31
C VAL A 32 8.90 -7.68 10.29
N GLU A 33 8.68 -8.23 11.48
CA GLU A 33 7.91 -7.58 12.54
C GLU A 33 8.73 -6.57 13.35
N PRO A 34 8.14 -5.45 13.74
CA PRO A 34 6.77 -4.99 13.52
C PRO A 34 6.61 -4.08 12.28
N LEU A 35 7.59 -4.04 11.39
CA LEU A 35 7.69 -3.02 10.32
C LEU A 35 7.10 -3.45 8.97
N ARG A 36 6.46 -4.62 8.88
CA ARG A 36 5.95 -5.28 7.66
C ARG A 36 5.53 -4.32 6.53
N ALA A 37 4.33 -3.74 6.66
CA ALA A 37 3.75 -2.80 5.73
C ALA A 37 4.62 -1.55 5.52
N GLY A 38 5.21 -1.03 6.61
CA GLY A 38 6.10 0.12 6.56
C GLY A 38 7.31 -0.10 5.66
N LEU A 39 7.95 -1.27 5.73
CA LEU A 39 9.06 -1.63 4.85
C LEU A 39 8.61 -1.81 3.40
N ALA A 40 7.46 -2.46 3.19
CA ALA A 40 6.90 -2.65 1.86
C ALA A 40 6.63 -1.30 1.18
N VAL A 41 5.88 -0.41 1.82
CA VAL A 41 5.56 0.93 1.30
C VAL A 41 6.81 1.79 1.16
N ALA A 42 7.74 1.76 2.13
CA ALA A 42 8.99 2.52 2.05
C ALA A 42 9.86 2.10 0.87
N SER A 43 9.84 0.82 0.49
CA SER A 43 10.61 0.32 -0.66
C SER A 43 10.14 0.88 -2.00
N VAL A 44 8.82 1.13 -2.15
CA VAL A 44 8.23 1.63 -3.40
C VAL A 44 8.02 3.14 -3.42
N LEU A 45 8.04 3.80 -2.28
CA LEU A 45 7.85 5.26 -2.16
C LEU A 45 8.78 6.06 -3.09
N PRO A 46 10.09 5.79 -3.16
CA PRO A 46 10.99 6.53 -4.06
C PRO A 46 10.58 6.44 -5.52
N LEU A 47 10.27 5.23 -5.96
CA LEU A 47 9.86 4.97 -7.33
C LEU A 47 8.50 5.60 -7.64
N ALA A 48 7.54 5.49 -6.75
CA ALA A 48 6.21 6.08 -6.90
C ALA A 48 6.27 7.62 -7.02
N VAL A 49 7.06 8.29 -6.18
CA VAL A 49 7.27 9.76 -6.26
C VAL A 49 7.93 10.14 -7.59
N LEU A 50 8.94 9.41 -8.02
CA LEU A 50 9.61 9.65 -9.29
C LEU A 50 8.66 9.48 -10.48
N LEU A 51 7.94 8.35 -10.52
CA LEU A 51 7.04 8.00 -11.62
C LEU A 51 5.81 8.91 -11.66
N SER A 52 5.26 9.32 -10.54
CA SER A 52 4.12 10.26 -10.50
C SER A 52 4.42 11.58 -11.23
N SER A 53 5.69 11.97 -11.25
CA SER A 53 6.13 13.22 -11.86
C SER A 53 6.67 13.08 -13.29
N ARG A 54 7.30 11.94 -13.60
CA ARG A 54 7.99 11.74 -14.87
C ARG A 54 7.25 10.84 -15.84
N SER A 55 6.57 9.82 -15.34
CA SER A 55 5.94 8.80 -16.18
C SER A 55 4.67 8.22 -15.52
N PRO A 56 3.57 9.00 -15.46
CA PRO A 56 2.34 8.55 -14.83
C PRO A 56 1.77 7.28 -15.48
N MET A 57 1.97 7.09 -16.78
CA MET A 57 1.56 5.87 -17.47
C MET A 57 2.29 4.62 -16.94
N VAL A 58 3.59 4.73 -16.68
CA VAL A 58 4.36 3.63 -16.06
C VAL A 58 3.85 3.35 -14.65
N LEU A 59 3.50 4.39 -13.89
CA LEU A 59 2.92 4.21 -12.56
C LEU A 59 1.55 3.49 -12.63
N ILE A 60 0.70 3.83 -13.62
CA ILE A 60 -0.57 3.13 -13.84
C ILE A 60 -0.32 1.65 -14.13
N VAL A 61 0.57 1.34 -15.07
CA VAL A 61 0.90 -0.05 -15.43
C VAL A 61 1.47 -0.80 -14.23
N ALA A 62 2.39 -0.19 -13.49
CA ALA A 62 2.95 -0.79 -12.27
C ALA A 62 1.86 -1.09 -11.23
N THR A 63 0.93 -0.15 -11.00
CA THR A 63 -0.20 -0.32 -10.08
C THR A 63 -1.10 -1.48 -10.50
N LEU A 64 -1.43 -1.58 -11.79
CA LEU A 64 -2.25 -2.68 -12.32
C LEU A 64 -1.55 -4.03 -12.20
N LEU A 65 -0.25 -4.09 -12.47
CA LEU A 65 0.55 -5.32 -12.33
C LEU A 65 0.64 -5.75 -10.87
N VAL A 66 0.94 -4.82 -9.96
CA VAL A 66 1.00 -5.12 -8.52
C VAL A 66 -0.37 -5.53 -8.01
N GLY A 67 -1.45 -4.83 -8.38
CA GLY A 67 -2.81 -5.18 -7.99
C GLY A 67 -3.22 -6.57 -8.47
N GLY A 68 -2.98 -6.90 -9.75
CA GLY A 68 -3.30 -8.21 -10.31
C GLY A 68 -2.47 -9.35 -9.70
N ALA A 69 -1.15 -9.16 -9.63
CA ALA A 69 -0.24 -10.13 -9.02
C ALA A 69 -0.51 -10.29 -7.51
N GLY A 70 -0.83 -9.19 -6.81
CA GLY A 70 -1.19 -9.20 -5.40
C GLY A 70 -2.47 -9.97 -5.13
N THR A 71 -3.53 -9.72 -5.91
CA THR A 71 -4.80 -10.47 -5.81
C THR A 71 -4.57 -11.97 -5.98
N TRP A 72 -3.82 -12.37 -7.00
CA TRP A 72 -3.45 -13.77 -7.21
C TRP A 72 -2.64 -14.32 -6.05
N ALA A 73 -1.63 -13.58 -5.60
CA ALA A 73 -0.74 -14.02 -4.52
C ALA A 73 -1.49 -14.18 -3.19
N ALA A 74 -2.34 -13.24 -2.83
CA ALA A 74 -3.16 -13.32 -1.62
C ALA A 74 -4.13 -14.50 -1.67
N GLN A 75 -4.78 -14.75 -2.82
CA GLN A 75 -5.67 -15.90 -3.00
C GLN A 75 -4.95 -17.24 -2.82
N VAL A 76 -3.75 -17.37 -3.41
CA VAL A 76 -2.93 -18.59 -3.27
C VAL A 76 -2.40 -18.71 -1.84
N TRP A 77 -1.95 -17.62 -1.23
CA TRP A 77 -1.46 -17.61 0.15
C TRP A 77 -2.52 -18.11 1.13
N GLU A 78 -3.75 -17.58 1.06
CA GLU A 78 -4.84 -18.03 1.92
C GLU A 78 -5.10 -19.53 1.78
N SER A 79 -4.98 -20.07 0.55
CA SER A 79 -5.14 -21.51 0.31
C SER A 79 -4.01 -22.39 0.88
N LEU A 80 -2.78 -21.83 0.95
CA LEU A 80 -1.61 -22.53 1.49
C LEU A 80 -1.59 -22.53 3.02
N VAL A 81 -1.99 -21.42 3.64
CA VAL A 81 -1.86 -21.19 5.09
C VAL A 81 -3.17 -21.46 5.82
N LEU A 82 -4.31 -21.45 5.12
CA LEU A 82 -5.67 -21.59 5.66
C LEU A 82 -6.02 -20.50 6.70
N ILE A 83 -5.37 -19.35 6.60
CA ILE A 83 -5.64 -18.16 7.41
C ILE A 83 -6.14 -17.07 6.48
N LYS A 84 -7.35 -16.58 6.74
CA LYS A 84 -7.91 -15.43 6.02
C LYS A 84 -7.16 -14.18 6.44
N ASP A 85 -6.83 -13.34 5.46
CA ASP A 85 -6.19 -12.04 5.68
C ASP A 85 -4.96 -12.14 6.60
N ASP A 86 -4.00 -12.95 6.16
CA ASP A 86 -2.78 -13.16 6.92
C ASP A 86 -1.93 -11.88 6.92
N ARG A 87 -1.67 -11.33 8.09
CA ARG A 87 -0.89 -10.10 8.30
C ARG A 87 0.51 -10.08 7.69
N ARG A 88 1.01 -11.19 7.16
CA ARG A 88 2.28 -11.30 6.43
C ARG A 88 2.13 -10.97 4.95
N ILE A 89 0.90 -10.92 4.45
CA ILE A 89 0.58 -10.34 3.16
C ILE A 89 0.70 -8.83 3.34
N VAL A 90 1.44 -8.16 2.48
CA VAL A 90 1.68 -6.70 2.50
C VAL A 90 1.71 -6.12 1.08
N VAL A 91 1.39 -6.92 0.08
CA VAL A 91 1.26 -6.47 -1.32
C VAL A 91 0.03 -5.59 -1.53
N ASP A 92 -0.98 -5.75 -0.71
CA ASP A 92 -2.20 -4.94 -0.62
C ASP A 92 -1.88 -3.51 -0.19
N GLU A 93 -1.05 -3.32 0.86
CA GLU A 93 -0.59 -1.99 1.26
C GLU A 93 0.26 -1.32 0.16
N VAL A 94 1.05 -2.11 -0.56
CA VAL A 94 1.80 -1.58 -1.71
C VAL A 94 0.85 -1.14 -2.82
N ALA A 95 -0.16 -1.95 -3.17
CA ALA A 95 -1.14 -1.61 -4.20
C ALA A 95 -2.00 -0.40 -3.79
N GLY A 96 -2.51 -0.39 -2.55
CA GLY A 96 -3.25 0.74 -1.99
C GLY A 96 -2.44 2.03 -2.02
N PHE A 97 -1.18 1.98 -1.57
CA PHE A 97 -0.27 3.13 -1.64
C PHE A 97 -0.06 3.62 -3.08
N LEU A 98 0.18 2.74 -4.05
CA LEU A 98 0.35 3.11 -5.46
C LEU A 98 -0.92 3.74 -6.05
N ILE A 99 -2.10 3.23 -5.72
CA ILE A 99 -3.40 3.84 -6.11
C ILE A 99 -3.52 5.25 -5.54
N GLY A 100 -3.22 5.45 -4.27
CA GLY A 100 -3.22 6.77 -3.66
C GLY A 100 -2.26 7.74 -4.35
N MET A 101 -1.05 7.28 -4.69
CA MET A 101 -0.06 8.09 -5.43
C MET A 101 -0.54 8.45 -6.84
N LEU A 102 -1.29 7.58 -7.52
CA LEU A 102 -1.93 7.89 -8.81
C LEU A 102 -2.97 9.00 -8.65
N LEU A 103 -3.81 8.95 -7.62
CA LEU A 103 -4.84 9.94 -7.35
C LEU A 103 -4.25 11.31 -7.01
N ILE A 104 -3.20 11.35 -6.20
CA ILE A 104 -2.50 12.60 -5.84
C ILE A 104 -1.80 13.20 -7.06
N GLY A 105 -1.35 12.36 -7.98
CA GLY A 105 -0.64 12.78 -9.20
C GLY A 105 0.78 13.30 -8.88
N ARG A 106 1.22 14.32 -9.64
CA ARG A 106 2.56 14.89 -9.46
C ARG A 106 2.79 15.42 -8.06
N THR A 107 3.61 14.71 -7.30
CA THR A 107 3.87 15.02 -5.89
C THR A 107 5.37 15.00 -5.59
N GLY A 108 5.76 15.75 -4.54
CA GLY A 108 7.12 15.72 -4.02
C GLY A 108 7.27 14.74 -2.85
N TRP A 109 8.50 14.54 -2.42
CA TRP A 109 8.87 13.60 -1.35
C TRP A 109 8.11 13.82 -0.05
N MET A 110 7.95 15.10 0.36
CA MET A 110 7.24 15.41 1.60
C MET A 110 5.77 14.98 1.53
N ALA A 111 5.06 15.34 0.45
CA ALA A 111 3.66 14.99 0.31
C ALA A 111 3.46 13.47 0.13
N GLY A 112 4.35 12.80 -0.63
CA GLY A 112 4.35 11.35 -0.76
C GLY A 112 4.61 10.62 0.56
N GLY A 113 5.59 11.11 1.34
CA GLY A 113 5.90 10.57 2.66
C GLY A 113 4.78 10.78 3.69
N CYS A 114 4.18 11.98 3.71
CA CYS A 114 3.02 12.26 4.56
C CYS A 114 1.83 11.38 4.20
N PHE A 115 1.58 11.18 2.89
CA PHE A 115 0.53 10.27 2.43
C PHE A 115 0.81 8.83 2.87
N ALA A 116 2.04 8.33 2.69
CA ALA A 116 2.42 6.99 3.12
C ALA A 116 2.18 6.78 4.63
N ALA A 117 2.62 7.74 5.45
CA ALA A 117 2.44 7.67 6.90
C ALA A 117 0.95 7.69 7.30
N ALA A 118 0.16 8.58 6.69
CA ALA A 118 -1.29 8.67 6.95
C ALA A 118 -2.04 7.41 6.47
N PHE A 119 -1.67 6.88 5.30
CA PHE A 119 -2.25 5.65 4.76
C PHE A 119 -2.01 4.47 5.71
N LEU A 120 -0.76 4.20 6.08
CA LEU A 120 -0.41 3.11 6.99
C LEU A 120 -1.05 3.26 8.38
N ALA A 121 -1.21 4.50 8.87
CA ALA A 121 -1.88 4.75 10.13
C ALA A 121 -3.39 4.46 10.05
N LEU A 122 -4.06 4.91 8.98
CA LEU A 122 -5.50 4.69 8.79
C LEU A 122 -5.81 3.23 8.50
N ASP A 123 -5.00 2.56 7.68
CA ASP A 123 -5.11 1.14 7.42
C ASP A 123 -5.01 0.31 8.72
N ARG A 124 -4.04 0.65 9.55
CA ARG A 124 -3.87 -0.05 10.84
C ARG A 124 -4.98 0.21 11.85
N LEU A 125 -5.56 1.42 11.84
CA LEU A 125 -6.62 1.83 12.78
C LEU A 125 -8.00 1.40 12.30
N LYS A 126 -8.16 1.26 10.98
CA LYS A 126 -9.43 0.93 10.28
C LYS A 126 -10.67 1.59 10.93
N PRO A 127 -10.69 2.94 11.08
CA PRO A 127 -11.85 3.59 11.68
C PRO A 127 -13.10 3.38 10.82
N TRP A 128 -14.27 3.40 11.45
CA TRP A 128 -15.51 3.40 10.68
C TRP A 128 -15.50 4.51 9.61
N PRO A 129 -15.91 4.24 8.34
CA PRO A 129 -16.59 3.05 7.81
C PRO A 129 -15.66 1.99 7.16
N PHE A 130 -14.34 2.10 7.26
CA PHE A 130 -13.39 1.23 6.54
C PHE A 130 -13.41 -0.22 7.04
N ASP A 131 -13.78 -0.45 8.30
CA ASP A 131 -14.01 -1.77 8.90
C ASP A 131 -15.09 -2.61 8.20
N GLN A 132 -15.97 -1.95 7.44
CA GLN A 132 -17.07 -2.61 6.73
C GLN A 132 -16.61 -3.44 5.53
N VAL A 133 -15.41 -3.18 5.01
CA VAL A 133 -14.88 -3.87 3.81
C VAL A 133 -14.25 -5.22 4.16
N GLU A 134 -13.88 -5.46 5.41
CA GLU A 134 -13.30 -6.73 5.89
C GLU A 134 -14.18 -7.99 5.65
N GLY A 135 -15.45 -7.79 5.26
CA GLY A 135 -16.38 -8.87 4.96
C GLY A 135 -16.08 -9.68 3.69
N PHE A 136 -15.33 -9.13 2.75
CA PHE A 136 -15.00 -9.81 1.49
C PHE A 136 -13.97 -10.91 1.72
N HIS A 137 -14.10 -12.02 0.93
CA HIS A 137 -13.24 -13.18 1.05
C HIS A 137 -12.31 -13.31 -0.16
N GLY A 138 -11.19 -13.99 0.06
CA GLY A 138 -10.21 -14.29 -0.99
C GLY A 138 -9.30 -13.09 -1.34
N GLY A 139 -8.41 -13.29 -2.29
CA GLY A 139 -7.40 -12.30 -2.64
C GLY A 139 -7.95 -10.92 -3.05
N LEU A 140 -9.17 -10.86 -3.62
CA LEU A 140 -9.84 -9.59 -3.88
C LEU A 140 -10.26 -8.87 -2.60
N GLY A 141 -10.73 -9.61 -1.57
CA GLY A 141 -11.10 -9.02 -0.29
C GLY A 141 -9.91 -8.34 0.36
N VAL A 142 -8.79 -9.04 0.46
CA VAL A 142 -7.53 -8.51 1.00
C VAL A 142 -7.13 -7.21 0.29
N MET A 143 -7.15 -7.19 -1.05
CA MET A 143 -6.78 -5.99 -1.81
C MET A 143 -7.75 -4.83 -1.64
N LEU A 144 -9.06 -5.10 -1.51
CA LEU A 144 -10.09 -4.07 -1.43
C LEU A 144 -10.06 -3.30 -0.11
N ASP A 145 -9.62 -3.91 0.98
CA ASP A 145 -9.49 -3.27 2.28
C ASP A 145 -8.59 -2.03 2.20
N ASP A 146 -7.41 -2.19 1.66
CA ASP A 146 -6.44 -1.11 1.52
C ASP A 146 -6.84 -0.08 0.47
N ILE A 147 -7.47 -0.52 -0.62
CA ILE A 147 -8.03 0.38 -1.63
C ILE A 147 -9.11 1.27 -1.04
N ALA A 148 -9.95 0.73 -0.15
CA ALA A 148 -11.00 1.49 0.52
C ALA A 148 -10.44 2.63 1.38
N VAL A 149 -9.27 2.45 1.99
CA VAL A 149 -8.54 3.50 2.73
C VAL A 149 -7.80 4.44 1.77
N ALA A 150 -7.11 3.89 0.78
CA ALA A 150 -6.23 4.64 -0.12
C ALA A 150 -6.99 5.65 -0.99
N VAL A 151 -8.19 5.30 -1.48
CA VAL A 151 -8.95 6.15 -2.41
C VAL A 151 -9.44 7.42 -1.74
N PRO A 152 -10.19 7.40 -0.61
CA PRO A 152 -10.63 8.63 0.05
C PRO A 152 -9.45 9.50 0.53
N LEU A 153 -8.41 8.87 1.09
CA LEU A 153 -7.22 9.58 1.54
C LEU A 153 -6.45 10.21 0.38
N GLY A 154 -6.33 9.52 -0.75
CA GLY A 154 -5.70 10.03 -1.96
C GLY A 154 -6.45 11.24 -2.51
N ILE A 155 -7.79 11.19 -2.58
CA ILE A 155 -8.63 12.32 -3.00
C ILE A 155 -8.46 13.51 -2.04
N LEU A 156 -8.52 13.27 -0.74
CA LEU A 156 -8.32 14.33 0.26
C LEU A 156 -6.94 14.99 0.10
N THR A 157 -5.90 14.18 -0.05
CA THR A 157 -4.53 14.67 -0.24
C THR A 157 -4.40 15.49 -1.53
N LEU A 158 -5.02 15.04 -2.63
CA LEU A 158 -5.09 15.79 -3.89
C LEU A 158 -5.73 17.18 -3.68
N LEU A 159 -6.86 17.24 -2.98
CA LEU A 159 -7.55 18.49 -2.70
C LEU A 159 -6.69 19.47 -1.88
N ILE A 160 -6.02 18.96 -0.84
CA ILE A 160 -5.10 19.76 -0.01
C ILE A 160 -3.93 20.30 -0.84
N VAL A 161 -3.30 19.45 -1.64
CA VAL A 161 -2.16 19.85 -2.50
C VAL A 161 -2.62 20.86 -3.55
N ALA A 162 -3.78 20.67 -4.16
CA ALA A 162 -4.35 21.61 -5.14
C ALA A 162 -4.68 22.96 -4.51
N ALA A 163 -5.25 22.99 -3.32
CA ALA A 163 -5.55 24.23 -2.59
C ALA A 163 -4.26 25.01 -2.27
N ARG A 164 -3.23 24.33 -1.73
CA ARG A 164 -1.93 24.97 -1.43
C ARG A 164 -1.25 25.54 -2.68
N ARG A 165 -1.35 24.85 -3.83
CA ARG A 165 -0.79 25.35 -5.09
C ARG A 165 -1.52 26.59 -5.60
N ARG A 166 -2.83 26.70 -5.37
CA ARG A 166 -3.63 27.90 -5.74
C ARG A 166 -3.24 29.09 -4.88
N SER A 167 -3.16 28.93 -3.56
CA SER A 167 -2.74 30.00 -2.63
C SER A 167 -1.34 30.53 -2.96
N ALA A 168 -0.37 29.64 -3.19
CA ALA A 168 0.98 30.04 -3.56
C ALA A 168 1.09 30.76 -4.91
N ARG A 169 0.11 30.60 -5.81
CA ARG A 169 0.06 31.36 -7.09
C ARG A 169 -0.54 32.74 -6.90
N SER A 170 -1.50 32.92 -6.00
CA SER A 170 -2.15 34.23 -5.73
C SER A 170 -1.23 35.19 -4.98
N GLU A 171 -0.22 34.68 -4.28
CA GLU A 171 0.77 35.49 -3.52
C GLU A 171 1.98 35.95 -4.34
N ARG A 172 2.11 35.55 -5.61
CA ARG A 172 3.21 36.03 -6.48
C ARG A 172 2.79 37.34 -7.10
N PRO A 173 3.46 38.49 -6.73
CA PRO A 173 3.22 39.75 -7.38
C PRO A 173 3.64 39.67 -8.85
N SER A 174 2.86 40.33 -9.72
CA SER A 174 3.09 40.48 -11.17
C SER A 174 4.34 41.27 -11.46
#